data_57bc1382987f159adb2e5375e48ad3b1
#
_entry.id   57bc1382987f159adb2e5375e48ad3b1
#
_cell.length_a   1.000
_cell.length_b   1.000
_cell.length_c   1.000
_cell.angle_alpha   90.00
_cell.angle_beta   90.00
_cell.angle_gamma   90.00
#
_symmetry.space_group_name_H-M   'P 1'
#
loop_
_entity.id
_entity.type
_entity.pdbx_description
1 polymer ?
#
loop_
_entity_poly.entity_id
_entity_poly.type
_entity_poly.pdbx_seq_one_letter_code
_entity_poly.pdbx_strand_id
1 'polypeptide(L)'
;MLTAETIAVAMSGGVDSSAVAAMLRAEGRNVIGLTMQLWNQRRLAGHEGMPETVQGRCCSIDDVYDARRVADTLGIPYYVVNHEERFERDVVRPFVEEYLAGRTPIPCSLCNNHLKFDQLLIVARQVGADRIATGHYAQVVFDESLNRWLLKRPADKSKDQTYFLFGLTQEQLSRTLFPLGGMTKPEVRELARKHNLVIAEKPDSQEICFVPGGDYKRFLEAYLTEQGDERAETEIAGEMVTTDGKVIGEHAGVHNFTVGQRKGLGVATGSPLYVVQIKNDTRQVVVGKDEELYSRTLRAHRVNLISTAELREPMRVAVKIRHKHQPAPAIIESAGPDEVIVTFDEPQRAITPGQAAVFYDGDIVVGGGWIENSTQ
;
A
#
# COMPACT_ATOMS: atom_id res chain seq x y z
N MET A 1 7.48 30.52 27.68
CA MET A 1 8.34 29.68 26.86
C MET A 1 7.41 28.83 26.03
N LEU A 2 7.40 28.98 24.69
CA LEU A 2 6.71 28.03 23.82
C LEU A 2 7.41 26.67 24.04
N THR A 3 6.70 25.70 24.55
CA THR A 3 7.21 24.31 24.61
C THR A 3 7.57 23.87 23.22
N ALA A 4 8.81 23.40 23.01
CA ALA A 4 9.22 22.90 21.71
C ALA A 4 8.26 21.79 21.28
N GLU A 5 7.75 21.86 20.04
CA GLU A 5 6.84 20.87 19.47
C GLU A 5 7.42 19.46 19.61
N THR A 6 6.62 18.53 20.11
CA THR A 6 7.00 17.13 20.29
C THR A 6 6.55 16.32 19.08
N ILE A 7 7.45 15.53 18.49
CA ILE A 7 7.21 14.74 17.28
C ILE A 7 7.35 13.25 17.60
N ALA A 8 6.31 12.48 17.32
CA ALA A 8 6.36 11.03 17.40
C ALA A 8 6.84 10.44 16.07
N VAL A 9 7.95 9.72 16.07
CA VAL A 9 8.48 9.07 14.89
C VAL A 9 8.00 7.62 14.82
N ALA A 10 7.34 7.26 13.71
CA ALA A 10 6.96 5.87 13.42
C ALA A 10 8.23 5.05 13.10
N MET A 11 8.72 4.31 14.07
CA MET A 11 9.94 3.50 13.95
C MET A 11 9.59 2.05 13.60
N SER A 12 9.93 1.62 12.40
CA SER A 12 9.68 0.26 11.90
C SER A 12 10.89 -0.68 12.02
N GLY A 13 11.97 -0.26 12.68
CA GLY A 13 13.24 -0.99 12.72
C GLY A 13 14.02 -0.99 11.39
N GLY A 14 13.56 -0.22 10.40
CA GLY A 14 14.25 0.00 9.13
C GLY A 14 15.11 1.27 9.11
N VAL A 15 16.02 1.36 8.13
CA VAL A 15 16.95 2.51 8.00
C VAL A 15 16.23 3.84 7.84
N ASP A 16 15.16 3.90 7.07
CA ASP A 16 14.45 5.14 6.74
C ASP A 16 13.82 5.79 7.98
N SER A 17 13.05 5.04 8.75
CA SER A 17 12.42 5.56 9.97
C SER A 17 13.44 5.94 11.04
N SER A 18 14.54 5.20 11.13
CA SER A 18 15.63 5.47 12.06
C SER A 18 16.42 6.73 11.67
N ALA A 19 16.65 6.94 10.38
CA ALA A 19 17.26 8.17 9.86
C ALA A 19 16.38 9.40 10.16
N VAL A 20 15.05 9.28 10.04
CA VAL A 20 14.11 10.34 10.43
C VAL A 20 14.25 10.70 11.91
N ALA A 21 14.30 9.70 12.79
CA ALA A 21 14.46 9.96 14.23
C ALA A 21 15.80 10.67 14.52
N ALA A 22 16.89 10.22 13.91
CA ALA A 22 18.20 10.82 14.06
C ALA A 22 18.26 12.26 13.55
N MET A 23 17.66 12.53 12.39
CA MET A 23 17.62 13.85 11.78
C MET A 23 16.86 14.84 12.66
N LEU A 24 15.63 14.51 13.08
CA LEU A 24 14.81 15.38 13.92
C LEU A 24 15.45 15.62 15.28
N ARG A 25 16.10 14.61 15.85
CA ARG A 25 16.85 14.74 17.11
C ARG A 25 18.06 15.67 16.96
N ALA A 26 18.80 15.56 15.85
CA ALA A 26 19.94 16.44 15.55
C ALA A 26 19.52 17.90 15.30
N GLU A 27 18.31 18.13 14.81
CA GLU A 27 17.68 19.47 14.70
C GLU A 27 17.24 20.06 16.04
N GLY A 28 17.43 19.33 17.16
CA GLY A 28 17.05 19.78 18.49
C GLY A 28 15.53 19.66 18.80
N ARG A 29 14.80 18.88 18.01
CA ARG A 29 13.37 18.60 18.26
C ARG A 29 13.18 17.65 19.43
N ASN A 30 12.05 17.76 20.11
CA ASN A 30 11.61 16.75 21.07
C ASN A 30 11.08 15.55 20.28
N VAL A 31 11.75 14.41 20.35
CA VAL A 31 11.42 13.21 19.57
C VAL A 31 11.02 12.07 20.51
N ILE A 32 9.95 11.38 20.17
CA ILE A 32 9.49 10.12 20.78
C ILE A 32 9.45 9.05 19.70
N GLY A 33 10.05 7.88 19.93
CA GLY A 33 9.94 6.74 19.05
C GLY A 33 8.67 5.93 19.33
N LEU A 34 7.91 5.59 18.29
CA LEU A 34 6.74 4.72 18.38
C LEU A 34 6.85 3.56 17.40
N THR A 35 6.72 2.34 17.89
CA THR A 35 6.56 1.14 17.03
C THR A 35 5.16 0.57 17.22
N MET A 36 4.46 0.32 16.12
CA MET A 36 3.22 -0.46 16.12
C MET A 36 3.54 -1.91 15.80
N GLN A 37 3.22 -2.82 16.70
CA GLN A 37 3.21 -4.24 16.43
C GLN A 37 1.91 -4.56 15.71
N LEU A 38 2.01 -4.87 14.40
CA LEU A 38 0.85 -5.01 13.51
C LEU A 38 0.49 -6.47 13.25
N TRP A 39 1.47 -7.38 13.20
CA TRP A 39 1.25 -8.78 12.86
C TRP A 39 2.26 -9.69 13.55
N ASN A 40 1.76 -10.77 14.14
CA ASN A 40 2.63 -11.81 14.66
C ASN A 40 3.05 -12.76 13.53
N GLN A 41 4.28 -12.61 13.06
CA GLN A 41 4.82 -13.40 11.95
C GLN A 41 4.82 -14.93 12.20
N ARG A 42 4.75 -15.36 13.46
CA ARG A 42 4.71 -16.77 13.85
C ARG A 42 3.29 -17.34 13.95
N ARG A 43 2.27 -16.51 13.80
CA ARG A 43 0.88 -16.91 13.99
C ARG A 43 0.47 -18.06 13.06
N LEU A 44 0.91 -18.01 11.81
CA LEU A 44 0.64 -19.05 10.81
C LEU A 44 1.77 -20.06 10.65
N ALA A 45 2.81 -20.01 11.51
CA ALA A 45 3.90 -20.99 11.48
C ALA A 45 3.36 -22.38 11.86
N GLY A 46 3.76 -23.41 11.11
CA GLY A 46 3.27 -24.77 11.30
C GLY A 46 2.10 -25.18 10.40
N HIS A 47 1.44 -24.23 9.70
CA HIS A 47 0.53 -24.56 8.61
C HIS A 47 1.31 -25.04 7.37
N GLU A 48 0.73 -25.95 6.60
CA GLU A 48 1.38 -26.56 5.43
C GLU A 48 1.89 -25.47 4.46
N GLY A 49 3.17 -25.58 4.11
CA GLY A 49 3.83 -24.64 3.20
C GLY A 49 4.21 -23.28 3.77
N MET A 50 3.92 -23.00 5.04
CA MET A 50 4.35 -21.78 5.72
C MET A 50 5.75 -21.96 6.33
N PRO A 51 6.67 -20.99 6.20
CA PRO A 51 8.00 -21.09 6.77
C PRO A 51 7.94 -21.02 8.30
N GLU A 52 8.71 -21.89 9.00
CA GLU A 52 8.82 -21.88 10.45
C GLU A 52 9.48 -20.60 10.98
N THR A 53 10.36 -19.99 10.20
CA THR A 53 11.06 -18.76 10.55
C THR A 53 10.96 -17.73 9.43
N VAL A 54 10.59 -16.51 9.79
CA VAL A 54 10.51 -15.37 8.86
C VAL A 54 11.55 -14.35 9.30
N GLN A 55 12.62 -14.17 8.51
CA GLN A 55 13.66 -13.18 8.78
C GLN A 55 13.46 -11.92 7.92
N GLY A 56 13.76 -10.73 8.50
CA GLY A 56 13.97 -9.49 7.74
C GLY A 56 12.71 -8.78 7.23
N ARG A 57 11.55 -8.87 7.94
CA ARG A 57 10.30 -8.20 7.55
C ARG A 57 9.82 -7.21 8.60
N CYS A 58 9.17 -6.12 8.15
CA CYS A 58 8.52 -5.14 9.03
C CYS A 58 7.61 -5.84 10.05
N CYS A 59 7.65 -5.36 11.30
CA CYS A 59 6.86 -5.85 12.44
C CYS A 59 7.31 -7.20 13.01
N SER A 60 8.53 -7.67 12.70
CA SER A 60 9.14 -8.77 13.43
C SER A 60 9.58 -8.32 14.83
N ILE A 61 9.75 -9.26 15.75
CA ILE A 61 10.33 -8.96 17.07
C ILE A 61 11.73 -8.35 16.92
N ASP A 62 12.51 -8.80 15.94
CA ASP A 62 13.85 -8.26 15.65
C ASP A 62 13.78 -6.78 15.22
N ASP A 63 12.77 -6.38 14.44
CA ASP A 63 12.56 -4.98 14.06
C ASP A 63 12.23 -4.10 15.26
N VAL A 64 11.46 -4.61 16.22
CA VAL A 64 11.17 -3.91 17.49
C VAL A 64 12.46 -3.72 18.28
N TYR A 65 13.33 -4.73 18.35
CA TYR A 65 14.64 -4.61 19.01
C TYR A 65 15.58 -3.66 18.26
N ASP A 66 15.58 -3.67 16.93
CA ASP A 66 16.34 -2.72 16.13
C ASP A 66 15.91 -1.28 16.39
N ALA A 67 14.60 -1.02 16.37
CA ALA A 67 14.04 0.30 16.68
C ALA A 67 14.38 0.76 18.09
N ARG A 68 14.32 -0.16 19.08
CA ARG A 68 14.71 0.14 20.47
C ARG A 68 16.19 0.52 20.58
N ARG A 69 17.08 -0.26 19.97
CA ARG A 69 18.53 0.04 19.97
C ARG A 69 18.82 1.40 19.34
N VAL A 70 18.12 1.75 18.26
CA VAL A 70 18.25 3.08 17.67
C VAL A 70 17.75 4.18 18.64
N ALA A 71 16.60 3.99 19.28
CA ALA A 71 16.06 4.94 20.25
C ALA A 71 17.01 5.15 21.44
N ASP A 72 17.60 4.06 21.97
CA ASP A 72 18.58 4.10 23.05
C ASP A 72 19.85 4.86 22.60
N THR A 73 20.34 4.62 21.38
CA THR A 73 21.49 5.34 20.81
C THR A 73 21.24 6.84 20.68
N LEU A 74 20.00 7.23 20.31
CA LEU A 74 19.59 8.62 20.14
C LEU A 74 19.20 9.30 21.46
N GLY A 75 19.05 8.56 22.55
CA GLY A 75 18.59 9.06 23.85
C GLY A 75 17.17 9.59 23.79
N ILE A 76 16.26 8.91 23.08
CA ILE A 76 14.85 9.30 22.95
C ILE A 76 13.92 8.28 23.64
N PRO A 77 12.80 8.73 24.23
CA PRO A 77 11.75 7.83 24.74
C PRO A 77 11.23 6.94 23.62
N TYR A 78 10.93 5.67 23.94
CA TYR A 78 10.46 4.70 22.95
C TYR A 78 9.33 3.83 23.50
N TYR A 79 8.27 3.70 22.73
CA TYR A 79 7.09 2.91 23.10
C TYR A 79 6.72 1.94 21.98
N VAL A 80 6.22 0.76 22.39
CA VAL A 80 5.65 -0.24 21.49
C VAL A 80 4.18 -0.37 21.80
N VAL A 81 3.34 -0.31 20.77
CA VAL A 81 1.88 -0.42 20.89
C VAL A 81 1.41 -1.61 20.07
N ASN A 82 0.62 -2.49 20.71
CA ASN A 82 0.03 -3.62 20.03
C ASN A 82 -1.25 -3.19 19.28
N HIS A 83 -1.26 -3.42 17.98
CA HIS A 83 -2.40 -3.18 17.09
C HIS A 83 -2.72 -4.41 16.22
N GLU A 84 -2.34 -5.62 16.64
CA GLU A 84 -2.52 -6.86 15.88
C GLU A 84 -3.98 -7.13 15.51
N GLU A 85 -4.90 -7.04 16.48
CA GLU A 85 -6.34 -7.25 16.24
C GLU A 85 -6.91 -6.25 15.23
N ARG A 86 -6.49 -4.99 15.35
CA ARG A 86 -6.95 -3.93 14.46
C ARG A 86 -6.37 -4.09 13.06
N PHE A 87 -5.09 -4.46 12.97
CA PHE A 87 -4.45 -4.75 11.69
C PHE A 87 -5.11 -5.93 10.98
N GLU A 88 -5.43 -6.99 11.71
CA GLU A 88 -6.17 -8.11 11.17
C GLU A 88 -7.53 -7.67 10.61
N ARG A 89 -8.32 -6.94 11.41
CA ARG A 89 -9.64 -6.49 11.00
C ARG A 89 -9.64 -5.53 9.82
N ASP A 90 -8.73 -4.55 9.82
CA ASP A 90 -8.77 -3.41 8.89
C ASP A 90 -7.85 -3.60 7.66
N VAL A 91 -6.94 -4.59 7.68
CA VAL A 91 -5.98 -4.83 6.59
C VAL A 91 -5.96 -6.29 6.13
N VAL A 92 -5.75 -7.25 7.04
CA VAL A 92 -5.58 -8.67 6.65
C VAL A 92 -6.88 -9.26 6.15
N ARG A 93 -7.97 -9.10 6.91
CA ARG A 93 -9.29 -9.61 6.50
C ARG A 93 -9.77 -9.00 5.18
N PRO A 94 -9.75 -7.67 4.98
CA PRO A 94 -10.04 -7.09 3.67
C PRO A 94 -9.14 -7.61 2.54
N PHE A 95 -7.85 -7.83 2.80
CA PHE A 95 -6.94 -8.43 1.82
C PHE A 95 -7.38 -9.82 1.38
N VAL A 96 -7.78 -10.67 2.34
CA VAL A 96 -8.29 -12.02 2.07
C VAL A 96 -9.59 -11.95 1.26
N GLU A 97 -10.55 -11.15 1.72
CA GLU A 97 -11.87 -11.01 1.05
C GLU A 97 -11.75 -10.46 -0.38
N GLU A 98 -10.86 -9.51 -0.63
CA GLU A 98 -10.62 -9.00 -1.98
C GLU A 98 -10.10 -10.09 -2.92
N TYR A 99 -9.14 -10.92 -2.49
CA TYR A 99 -8.66 -12.04 -3.30
C TYR A 99 -9.74 -13.09 -3.54
N LEU A 100 -10.51 -13.45 -2.51
CA LEU A 100 -11.63 -14.40 -2.65
C LEU A 100 -12.72 -13.86 -3.60
N ALA A 101 -12.85 -12.54 -3.69
CA ALA A 101 -13.72 -11.87 -4.66
C ALA A 101 -13.10 -11.71 -6.06
N GLY A 102 -11.90 -12.28 -6.33
CA GLY A 102 -11.22 -12.17 -7.61
C GLY A 102 -10.60 -10.80 -7.90
N ARG A 103 -10.45 -9.93 -6.89
CA ARG A 103 -9.79 -8.64 -7.00
C ARG A 103 -8.36 -8.69 -6.46
N THR A 104 -7.53 -7.72 -6.83
CA THR A 104 -6.12 -7.70 -6.42
C THR A 104 -5.87 -6.52 -5.45
N PRO A 105 -5.86 -6.74 -4.14
CA PRO A 105 -5.80 -5.69 -3.14
C PRO A 105 -4.43 -5.01 -3.00
N ILE A 106 -4.42 -3.82 -2.39
CA ILE A 106 -3.23 -3.07 -1.98
C ILE A 106 -3.26 -2.86 -0.46
N PRO A 107 -2.81 -3.85 0.34
CA PRO A 107 -2.91 -3.76 1.79
C PRO A 107 -2.09 -2.60 2.39
N CYS A 108 -1.00 -2.16 1.71
CA CYS A 108 -0.19 -1.03 2.17
C CYS A 108 -0.99 0.28 2.22
N SER A 109 -1.89 0.54 1.27
CA SER A 109 -2.75 1.72 1.30
C SER A 109 -3.75 1.66 2.47
N LEU A 110 -4.37 0.50 2.72
CA LEU A 110 -5.26 0.31 3.87
C LEU A 110 -4.51 0.49 5.19
N CYS A 111 -3.31 -0.10 5.31
CA CYS A 111 -2.46 0.05 6.49
C CYS A 111 -2.09 1.52 6.74
N ASN A 112 -1.72 2.27 5.70
CA ASN A 112 -1.44 3.69 5.84
C ASN A 112 -2.69 4.45 6.31
N ASN A 113 -3.83 4.29 5.64
CA ASN A 113 -5.04 5.05 5.92
C ASN A 113 -5.60 4.79 7.32
N HIS A 114 -5.72 3.51 7.72
CA HIS A 114 -6.46 3.11 8.93
C HIS A 114 -5.58 2.93 10.17
N LEU A 115 -4.28 2.65 10.01
CA LEU A 115 -3.40 2.42 11.15
C LEU A 115 -2.31 3.48 11.28
N LYS A 116 -1.44 3.62 10.27
CA LYS A 116 -0.26 4.48 10.41
C LYS A 116 -0.60 5.96 10.55
N PHE A 117 -1.62 6.45 9.84
CA PHE A 117 -1.98 7.88 9.88
C PHE A 117 -3.26 8.17 10.64
N ASP A 118 -3.98 7.16 11.13
CA ASP A 118 -5.12 7.31 12.01
C ASP A 118 -4.75 6.93 13.45
N GLN A 119 -4.42 5.65 13.69
CA GLN A 119 -4.15 5.16 15.04
C GLN A 119 -2.84 5.69 15.62
N LEU A 120 -1.80 5.83 14.80
CA LEU A 120 -0.53 6.38 15.28
C LEU A 120 -0.68 7.84 15.74
N LEU A 121 -1.52 8.66 15.09
CA LEU A 121 -1.84 10.01 15.54
C LEU A 121 -2.56 10.02 16.90
N ILE A 122 -3.47 9.06 17.13
CA ILE A 122 -4.15 8.92 18.41
C ILE A 122 -3.14 8.58 19.51
N VAL A 123 -2.28 7.59 19.27
CA VAL A 123 -1.23 7.18 20.22
C VAL A 123 -0.22 8.32 20.45
N ALA A 124 0.19 9.01 19.40
CA ALA A 124 1.11 10.16 19.50
C ALA A 124 0.55 11.23 20.46
N ARG A 125 -0.72 11.59 20.34
CA ARG A 125 -1.39 12.52 21.24
C ARG A 125 -1.41 12.03 22.70
N GLN A 126 -1.61 10.73 22.92
CA GLN A 126 -1.62 10.14 24.28
C GLN A 126 -0.25 10.23 24.97
N VAL A 127 0.84 10.17 24.20
CA VAL A 127 2.21 10.35 24.72
C VAL A 127 2.71 11.80 24.65
N GLY A 128 1.83 12.75 24.34
CA GLY A 128 2.13 14.19 24.34
C GLY A 128 2.84 14.69 23.08
N ALA A 129 2.71 13.99 21.95
CA ALA A 129 3.23 14.45 20.67
C ALA A 129 2.15 15.14 19.83
N ASP A 130 2.49 16.27 19.22
CA ASP A 130 1.58 17.10 18.42
C ASP A 130 1.48 16.60 16.97
N ARG A 131 2.56 16.00 16.46
CA ARG A 131 2.71 15.54 15.09
C ARG A 131 3.39 14.19 15.04
N ILE A 132 3.20 13.51 13.90
CA ILE A 132 3.94 12.29 13.58
C ILE A 132 4.94 12.53 12.45
N ALA A 133 6.03 11.78 12.46
CA ALA A 133 6.97 11.71 11.34
C ALA A 133 7.18 10.26 10.92
N THR A 134 7.34 10.03 9.64
CA THR A 134 7.54 8.68 9.09
C THR A 134 8.64 8.65 8.05
N GLY A 135 9.22 7.47 7.81
CA GLY A 135 10.22 7.22 6.78
C GLY A 135 9.68 7.09 5.37
N HIS A 136 8.45 7.56 5.08
CA HIS A 136 7.93 7.52 3.71
C HIS A 136 8.60 8.56 2.82
N TYR A 137 8.86 8.16 1.57
CA TYR A 137 9.32 9.06 0.52
C TYR A 137 8.11 9.75 -0.13
N ALA A 138 7.77 10.90 0.41
CA ALA A 138 6.72 11.82 -0.03
C ALA A 138 7.03 13.22 0.52
N GLN A 139 6.30 14.24 0.09
CA GLN A 139 6.37 15.59 0.66
C GLN A 139 4.98 16.09 1.02
N VAL A 140 4.88 16.86 2.09
CA VAL A 140 3.65 17.56 2.50
C VAL A 140 3.96 19.05 2.57
N VAL A 141 3.15 19.87 1.90
CA VAL A 141 3.26 21.34 1.90
C VAL A 141 1.89 21.93 2.09
N PHE A 142 1.80 23.01 2.85
CA PHE A 142 0.58 23.82 2.91
C PHE A 142 0.62 24.85 1.77
N ASP A 143 -0.45 24.87 0.96
CA ASP A 143 -0.65 25.86 -0.10
C ASP A 143 -1.64 26.92 0.38
N GLU A 144 -1.14 28.14 0.60
CA GLU A 144 -1.96 29.25 1.11
C GLU A 144 -3.05 29.68 0.13
N SER A 145 -2.80 29.57 -1.19
CA SER A 145 -3.75 29.98 -2.22
C SER A 145 -4.96 29.04 -2.29
N LEU A 146 -4.72 27.75 -2.07
CA LEU A 146 -5.77 26.72 -2.05
C LEU A 146 -6.33 26.50 -0.64
N ASN A 147 -5.66 27.05 0.39
CA ASN A 147 -5.93 26.78 1.81
C ASN A 147 -6.00 25.27 2.09
N ARG A 148 -5.04 24.50 1.54
CA ARG A 148 -5.00 23.03 1.63
C ARG A 148 -3.59 22.50 1.83
N TRP A 149 -3.51 21.38 2.49
CA TRP A 149 -2.31 20.56 2.53
C TRP A 149 -2.20 19.73 1.26
N LEU A 150 -1.07 19.82 0.58
CA LEU A 150 -0.78 19.09 -0.64
C LEU A 150 0.17 17.94 -0.34
N LEU A 151 -0.13 16.76 -0.88
CA LEU A 151 0.79 15.63 -0.94
C LEU A 151 1.54 15.70 -2.27
N LYS A 152 2.88 15.62 -2.22
CA LYS A 152 3.73 15.71 -3.41
C LYS A 152 4.69 14.52 -3.49
N ARG A 153 5.06 14.20 -4.71
CA ARG A 153 6.07 13.18 -5.00
C ARG A 153 7.43 13.59 -4.41
N PRO A 154 8.27 12.63 -3.97
CA PRO A 154 9.58 12.92 -3.41
C PRO A 154 10.57 13.37 -4.48
N ALA A 155 11.74 13.87 -4.04
CA ALA A 155 12.88 14.13 -4.90
C ALA A 155 13.40 12.85 -5.59
N ASP A 156 13.52 11.76 -4.82
CA ASP A 156 13.86 10.43 -5.37
C ASP A 156 12.62 9.75 -5.96
N LYS A 157 12.40 9.95 -7.25
CA LYS A 157 11.26 9.36 -7.97
C LYS A 157 11.28 7.83 -7.99
N SER A 158 12.43 7.20 -7.80
CA SER A 158 12.56 5.74 -7.75
C SER A 158 11.99 5.15 -6.45
N LYS A 159 11.88 5.97 -5.40
CA LYS A 159 11.36 5.62 -4.08
C LYS A 159 9.97 6.21 -3.81
N ASP A 160 9.32 6.79 -4.82
CA ASP A 160 8.00 7.42 -4.71
C ASP A 160 6.94 6.48 -4.08
N GLN A 161 6.47 6.83 -2.89
CA GLN A 161 5.45 6.08 -2.14
C GLN A 161 4.08 6.78 -2.13
N THR A 162 3.92 7.88 -2.85
CA THR A 162 2.66 8.63 -2.88
C THR A 162 1.47 7.80 -3.38
N TYR A 163 1.74 6.78 -4.22
CA TYR A 163 0.73 5.81 -4.64
C TYR A 163 0.03 5.09 -3.48
N PHE A 164 0.71 4.90 -2.35
CA PHE A 164 0.14 4.26 -1.16
C PHE A 164 -0.42 5.24 -0.14
N LEU A 165 -0.31 6.55 -0.41
CA LEU A 165 -0.68 7.64 0.50
C LEU A 165 -1.86 8.48 0.01
N PHE A 166 -2.43 8.14 -1.15
CA PHE A 166 -3.51 8.90 -1.77
C PHE A 166 -4.77 9.04 -0.90
N GLY A 167 -4.97 8.14 0.06
CA GLY A 167 -6.12 8.14 0.96
C GLY A 167 -5.96 9.03 2.20
N LEU A 168 -4.86 9.77 2.35
CA LEU A 168 -4.66 10.65 3.50
C LEU A 168 -5.59 11.86 3.46
N THR A 169 -6.22 12.12 4.60
CA THR A 169 -7.11 13.28 4.78
C THR A 169 -6.32 14.57 5.02
N GLN A 170 -6.97 15.72 4.89
CA GLN A 170 -6.39 17.03 5.19
C GLN A 170 -5.93 17.12 6.65
N GLU A 171 -6.67 16.55 7.60
CA GLU A 171 -6.27 16.52 9.00
C GLU A 171 -5.00 15.68 9.19
N GLN A 172 -4.93 14.49 8.60
CA GLN A 172 -3.75 13.64 8.68
C GLN A 172 -2.53 14.30 8.05
N LEU A 173 -2.67 14.91 6.87
CA LEU A 173 -1.58 15.65 6.21
C LEU A 173 -1.07 16.81 7.05
N SER A 174 -1.97 17.60 7.70
CA SER A 174 -1.59 18.73 8.53
C SER A 174 -0.73 18.35 9.74
N ARG A 175 -0.84 17.11 10.20
CA ARG A 175 -0.14 16.58 11.39
C ARG A 175 1.00 15.62 11.07
N THR A 176 1.31 15.44 9.79
CA THR A 176 2.32 14.47 9.33
C THR A 176 3.53 15.17 8.74
N LEU A 177 4.70 14.63 9.06
CA LEU A 177 5.98 15.01 8.47
C LEU A 177 6.55 13.85 7.66
N PHE A 178 7.07 14.16 6.47
CA PHE A 178 7.85 13.25 5.63
C PHE A 178 9.26 13.82 5.42
N PRO A 179 10.15 13.70 6.44
CA PRO A 179 11.45 14.36 6.39
C PRO A 179 12.35 13.87 5.23
N LEU A 180 12.13 12.64 4.76
CA LEU A 180 12.91 12.05 3.65
C LEU A 180 12.44 12.50 2.26
N GLY A 181 11.38 13.30 2.17
CA GLY A 181 10.80 13.70 0.88
C GLY A 181 11.74 14.46 -0.04
N GLY A 182 12.70 15.20 0.51
CA GLY A 182 13.73 15.94 -0.23
C GLY A 182 15.04 15.17 -0.44
N MET A 183 15.16 13.92 0.03
CA MET A 183 16.40 13.15 0.05
C MET A 183 16.34 11.95 -0.90
N THR A 184 17.52 11.57 -1.40
CA THR A 184 17.70 10.31 -2.11
C THR A 184 18.03 9.16 -1.14
N LYS A 185 17.80 7.93 -1.55
CA LYS A 185 18.11 6.75 -0.70
C LYS A 185 19.60 6.66 -0.30
N PRO A 186 20.59 6.95 -1.17
CA PRO A 186 21.99 7.02 -0.76
C PRO A 186 22.24 8.04 0.35
N GLU A 187 21.67 9.24 0.26
CA GLU A 187 21.80 10.29 1.29
C GLU A 187 21.22 9.87 2.63
N VAL A 188 20.08 9.16 2.62
CA VAL A 188 19.47 8.61 3.85
C VAL A 188 20.37 7.56 4.50
N ARG A 189 21.01 6.68 3.72
CA ARG A 189 21.98 5.70 4.25
C ARG A 189 23.22 6.40 4.81
N GLU A 190 23.73 7.42 4.14
CA GLU A 190 24.85 8.20 4.63
C GLU A 190 24.53 8.91 5.95
N LEU A 191 23.33 9.47 6.06
CA LEU A 191 22.82 10.06 7.30
C LEU A 191 22.79 9.01 8.43
N ALA A 192 22.30 7.79 8.15
CA ALA A 192 22.27 6.70 9.12
C ALA A 192 23.68 6.31 9.59
N ARG A 193 24.67 6.25 8.68
CA ARG A 193 26.08 5.99 9.02
C ARG A 193 26.67 7.10 9.88
N LYS A 194 26.43 8.37 9.51
CA LYS A 194 26.90 9.54 10.26
C LYS A 194 26.42 9.54 11.71
N HIS A 195 25.23 9.01 11.96
CA HIS A 195 24.67 8.89 13.31
C HIS A 195 24.97 7.54 13.96
N ASN A 196 25.88 6.72 13.40
CA ASN A 196 26.28 5.40 13.90
C ASN A 196 25.09 4.45 14.15
N LEU A 197 24.06 4.51 13.32
CA LEU A 197 22.89 3.64 13.46
C LEU A 197 23.24 2.22 13.00
N VAL A 198 23.05 1.25 13.88
CA VAL A 198 23.39 -0.17 13.65
C VAL A 198 22.68 -0.80 12.44
N ILE A 199 21.57 -0.15 11.99
CA ILE A 199 20.73 -0.62 10.88
C ILE A 199 21.05 0.04 9.53
N ALA A 200 22.13 0.84 9.41
CA ALA A 200 22.45 1.62 8.20
C ALA A 200 22.55 0.74 6.92
N GLU A 201 23.00 -0.51 7.07
CA GLU A 201 23.16 -1.46 5.95
C GLU A 201 21.98 -2.43 5.80
N LYS A 202 20.94 -2.32 6.64
CA LYS A 202 19.76 -3.19 6.56
C LYS A 202 19.07 -3.04 5.20
N PRO A 203 18.73 -4.17 4.52
CA PRO A 203 18.03 -4.12 3.24
C PRO A 203 16.59 -3.58 3.40
N ASP A 204 16.07 -2.97 2.32
CA ASP A 204 14.70 -2.48 2.29
C ASP A 204 13.71 -3.65 2.19
N SER A 205 12.59 -3.57 2.90
CA SER A 205 11.47 -4.49 2.72
C SER A 205 10.79 -4.24 1.36
N GLN A 206 10.65 -5.30 0.55
CA GLN A 206 10.08 -5.18 -0.82
C GLN A 206 8.74 -5.88 -1.01
N GLU A 207 8.27 -6.64 -0.02
CA GLU A 207 7.08 -7.48 -0.11
C GLU A 207 6.00 -7.03 0.89
N ILE A 208 4.81 -7.61 0.76
CA ILE A 208 3.73 -7.42 1.73
C ILE A 208 4.21 -7.93 3.09
N CYS A 209 4.22 -7.05 4.09
CA CYS A 209 4.89 -7.29 5.37
C CYS A 209 4.36 -8.50 6.15
N PHE A 210 3.10 -8.88 5.99
CA PHE A 210 2.47 -10.00 6.70
C PHE A 210 2.33 -11.28 5.86
N VAL A 211 2.75 -11.27 4.58
CA VAL A 211 2.72 -12.45 3.70
C VAL A 211 4.11 -13.08 3.63
N PRO A 212 4.41 -14.15 4.38
CA PRO A 212 5.70 -14.80 4.40
C PRO A 212 6.09 -15.39 3.03
N GLY A 213 7.34 -15.19 2.60
CA GLY A 213 7.84 -15.71 1.31
C GLY A 213 7.25 -15.03 0.07
N GLY A 214 6.33 -14.04 0.23
CA GLY A 214 5.64 -13.41 -0.88
C GLY A 214 4.57 -14.29 -1.54
N ASP A 215 4.32 -15.48 -1.00
CA ASP A 215 3.30 -16.41 -1.50
C ASP A 215 1.96 -16.13 -0.82
N TYR A 216 1.20 -15.20 -1.41
CA TYR A 216 -0.11 -14.83 -0.89
C TYR A 216 -1.13 -15.96 -0.94
N LYS A 217 -0.98 -16.94 -1.86
CA LYS A 217 -1.93 -18.07 -1.99
C LYS A 217 -1.85 -18.97 -0.77
N ARG A 218 -0.63 -19.37 -0.40
CA ARG A 218 -0.40 -20.14 0.83
C ARG A 218 -0.81 -19.37 2.08
N PHE A 219 -0.58 -18.06 2.09
CA PHE A 219 -1.06 -17.22 3.17
C PHE A 219 -2.58 -17.25 3.31
N LEU A 220 -3.33 -17.15 2.20
CA LEU A 220 -4.79 -17.23 2.19
C LEU A 220 -5.27 -18.57 2.74
N GLU A 221 -4.74 -19.69 2.23
CA GLU A 221 -5.06 -21.04 2.69
C GLU A 221 -4.82 -21.22 4.19
N ALA A 222 -3.63 -20.86 4.67
CA ALA A 222 -3.28 -20.94 6.08
C ALA A 222 -4.16 -20.05 6.96
N TYR A 223 -4.45 -18.83 6.52
CA TYR A 223 -5.30 -17.89 7.25
C TYR A 223 -6.76 -18.40 7.37
N LEU A 224 -7.36 -18.86 6.27
CA LEU A 224 -8.71 -19.41 6.27
C LEU A 224 -8.81 -20.67 7.15
N THR A 225 -7.82 -21.56 7.08
CA THR A 225 -7.75 -22.76 7.94
C THR A 225 -7.66 -22.38 9.41
N GLU A 226 -6.81 -21.42 9.77
CA GLU A 226 -6.68 -20.93 11.15
C GLU A 226 -7.98 -20.34 11.68
N GLN A 227 -8.73 -19.63 10.81
CA GLN A 227 -10.03 -19.04 11.18
C GLN A 227 -11.16 -20.08 11.25
N GLY A 228 -10.94 -21.32 10.84
CA GLY A 228 -11.99 -22.33 10.70
C GLY A 228 -13.03 -21.94 9.64
N ASP A 229 -12.60 -21.19 8.62
CA ASP A 229 -13.48 -20.74 7.54
C ASP A 229 -13.74 -21.90 6.57
N GLU A 230 -15.00 -22.25 6.36
CA GLU A 230 -15.41 -23.35 5.49
C GLU A 230 -14.91 -23.18 4.04
N ARG A 231 -14.58 -21.95 3.64
CA ARG A 231 -13.99 -21.65 2.32
C ARG A 231 -12.57 -22.21 2.16
N ALA A 232 -11.89 -22.57 3.25
CA ALA A 232 -10.60 -23.24 3.20
C ALA A 232 -10.71 -24.67 2.62
N GLU A 233 -11.84 -25.35 2.90
CA GLU A 233 -12.10 -26.74 2.53
C GLU A 233 -13.00 -26.85 1.28
N THR A 234 -13.70 -25.76 0.92
CA THR A 234 -14.61 -25.77 -0.22
C THR A 234 -13.80 -25.59 -1.51
N GLU A 235 -13.89 -26.55 -2.41
CA GLU A 235 -13.39 -26.40 -3.78
C GLU A 235 -14.09 -25.22 -4.44
N ILE A 236 -13.39 -24.07 -4.50
CA ILE A 236 -13.83 -22.88 -5.23
C ILE A 236 -13.43 -23.05 -6.71
N ALA A 237 -13.47 -24.27 -7.18
CA ALA A 237 -13.17 -24.64 -8.55
C ALA A 237 -14.10 -23.92 -9.54
N GLY A 238 -13.59 -23.62 -10.70
CA GLY A 238 -14.33 -22.94 -11.75
C GLY A 238 -13.71 -23.20 -13.13
N GLU A 239 -14.33 -22.59 -14.12
CA GLU A 239 -13.93 -22.76 -15.51
C GLU A 239 -12.97 -21.66 -15.96
N MET A 240 -12.00 -22.04 -16.78
CA MET A 240 -11.22 -21.11 -17.58
C MET A 240 -11.85 -21.01 -18.95
N VAL A 241 -12.28 -19.83 -19.33
CA VAL A 241 -13.00 -19.56 -20.57
C VAL A 241 -12.27 -18.53 -21.43
N THR A 242 -12.40 -18.62 -22.71
CA THR A 242 -11.95 -17.57 -23.65
C THR A 242 -12.95 -16.40 -23.67
N THR A 243 -12.57 -15.27 -24.26
CA THR A 243 -13.44 -14.08 -24.38
C THR A 243 -14.70 -14.32 -25.18
N ASP A 244 -14.71 -15.31 -26.10
CA ASP A 244 -15.89 -15.79 -26.83
C ASP A 244 -16.71 -16.84 -26.08
N GLY A 245 -16.35 -17.13 -24.81
CA GLY A 245 -17.10 -18.03 -23.92
C GLY A 245 -16.79 -19.52 -24.04
N LYS A 246 -15.78 -19.91 -24.81
CA LYS A 246 -15.38 -21.33 -24.95
C LYS A 246 -14.61 -21.78 -23.72
N VAL A 247 -15.04 -22.87 -23.08
CA VAL A 247 -14.31 -23.49 -21.95
C VAL A 247 -13.03 -24.18 -22.53
N ILE A 248 -11.89 -23.87 -21.91
CA ILE A 248 -10.57 -24.38 -22.29
C ILE A 248 -9.83 -25.06 -21.13
N GLY A 249 -10.37 -25.04 -19.93
CA GLY A 249 -9.80 -25.70 -18.75
C GLY A 249 -10.59 -25.41 -17.49
N GLU A 250 -10.06 -25.92 -16.37
CA GLU A 250 -10.60 -25.71 -15.02
C GLU A 250 -9.51 -25.12 -14.12
N HIS A 251 -9.92 -24.53 -13.01
CA HIS A 251 -9.00 -23.98 -12.00
C HIS A 251 -9.51 -24.22 -10.58
N ALA A 252 -8.60 -24.25 -9.61
CA ALA A 252 -8.89 -24.50 -8.19
C ALA A 252 -9.42 -23.30 -7.41
N GLY A 253 -9.60 -22.14 -8.04
CA GLY A 253 -10.15 -20.94 -7.40
C GLY A 253 -9.74 -19.66 -8.11
N VAL A 254 -10.67 -18.69 -8.17
CA VAL A 254 -10.45 -17.38 -8.83
C VAL A 254 -9.36 -16.56 -8.14
N HIS A 255 -9.20 -16.73 -6.83
CA HIS A 255 -8.17 -16.04 -6.02
C HIS A 255 -6.73 -16.38 -6.45
N ASN A 256 -6.54 -17.43 -7.24
CA ASN A 256 -5.23 -17.80 -7.78
C ASN A 256 -4.80 -16.97 -8.99
N PHE A 257 -5.65 -16.07 -9.47
CA PHE A 257 -5.45 -15.32 -10.69
C PHE A 257 -5.49 -13.81 -10.46
N THR A 258 -4.82 -13.10 -11.35
CA THR A 258 -4.80 -11.63 -11.38
C THR A 258 -4.89 -11.19 -12.84
N VAL A 259 -5.64 -10.13 -13.12
CA VAL A 259 -5.75 -9.53 -14.46
C VAL A 259 -4.36 -9.19 -15.01
N GLY A 260 -4.07 -9.64 -16.24
CA GLY A 260 -2.75 -9.51 -16.88
C GLY A 260 -1.79 -10.68 -16.62
N GLN A 261 -2.17 -11.65 -15.78
CA GLN A 261 -1.34 -12.84 -15.51
C GLN A 261 -1.20 -13.70 -16.76
N ARG A 262 0.04 -14.11 -17.08
CA ARG A 262 0.37 -15.01 -18.20
C ARG A 262 0.78 -16.42 -17.75
N LYS A 263 1.54 -16.49 -16.63
CA LYS A 263 2.11 -17.76 -16.15
C LYS A 263 1.17 -18.44 -15.17
N GLY A 264 1.22 -19.79 -15.13
CA GLY A 264 0.45 -20.56 -14.15
C GLY A 264 -1.04 -20.66 -14.47
N LEU A 265 -1.43 -20.54 -15.75
CA LEU A 265 -2.83 -20.71 -16.19
C LEU A 265 -3.24 -22.18 -16.25
N GLY A 266 -2.30 -23.13 -16.33
CA GLY A 266 -2.60 -24.55 -16.40
C GLY A 266 -3.16 -25.05 -17.76
N VAL A 267 -3.28 -24.16 -18.75
CA VAL A 267 -3.77 -24.49 -20.09
C VAL A 267 -2.67 -24.39 -21.13
N ALA A 268 -2.60 -25.39 -22.03
CA ALA A 268 -1.67 -25.42 -23.16
C ALA A 268 -2.40 -24.94 -24.41
N THR A 269 -2.06 -23.75 -24.89
CA THR A 269 -2.57 -23.18 -26.14
C THR A 269 -1.43 -22.85 -27.07
N GLY A 270 -1.65 -22.87 -28.36
CA GLY A 270 -0.62 -22.59 -29.37
C GLY A 270 -0.10 -21.16 -29.38
N SER A 271 -0.73 -20.23 -28.59
CA SER A 271 -0.36 -18.83 -28.43
C SER A 271 -0.44 -18.42 -26.97
N PRO A 272 0.34 -17.40 -26.51
CA PRO A 272 0.25 -16.88 -25.16
C PRO A 272 -1.15 -16.34 -24.84
N LEU A 273 -1.72 -16.77 -23.70
CA LEU A 273 -2.95 -16.23 -23.15
C LEU A 273 -2.68 -15.47 -21.84
N TYR A 274 -3.56 -14.55 -21.53
CA TYR A 274 -3.53 -13.69 -20.36
C TYR A 274 -4.90 -13.68 -19.68
N VAL A 275 -4.93 -13.55 -18.37
CA VAL A 275 -6.18 -13.29 -17.64
C VAL A 275 -6.68 -11.90 -18.02
N VAL A 276 -7.83 -11.84 -18.67
CA VAL A 276 -8.48 -10.58 -19.12
C VAL A 276 -9.48 -10.10 -18.05
N GLN A 277 -10.25 -11.04 -17.49
CA GLN A 277 -11.28 -10.74 -16.49
C GLN A 277 -11.45 -11.92 -15.53
N ILE A 278 -11.83 -11.61 -14.31
CA ILE A 278 -12.25 -12.60 -13.31
C ILE A 278 -13.73 -12.33 -12.98
N LYS A 279 -14.59 -13.32 -13.19
CA LYS A 279 -16.02 -13.29 -12.91
C LYS A 279 -16.30 -14.14 -11.68
N ASN A 280 -16.37 -13.50 -10.51
CA ASN A 280 -16.50 -14.21 -9.25
C ASN A 280 -17.87 -14.88 -9.08
N ASP A 281 -18.94 -14.26 -9.57
CA ASP A 281 -20.32 -14.76 -9.53
C ASP A 281 -20.48 -16.10 -10.27
N THR A 282 -19.84 -16.26 -11.42
CA THR A 282 -19.82 -17.49 -12.22
C THR A 282 -18.60 -18.35 -11.98
N ARG A 283 -17.67 -17.92 -11.12
CA ARG A 283 -16.37 -18.58 -10.86
C ARG A 283 -15.55 -18.79 -12.15
N GLN A 284 -15.63 -17.87 -13.10
CA GLN A 284 -14.93 -17.97 -14.37
C GLN A 284 -13.70 -17.07 -14.41
N VAL A 285 -12.59 -17.63 -14.90
CA VAL A 285 -11.39 -16.88 -15.27
C VAL A 285 -11.40 -16.74 -16.80
N VAL A 286 -11.66 -15.51 -17.27
CA VAL A 286 -11.66 -15.20 -18.71
C VAL A 286 -10.23 -14.95 -19.15
N VAL A 287 -9.78 -15.67 -20.17
CA VAL A 287 -8.46 -15.51 -20.76
C VAL A 287 -8.56 -15.11 -22.22
N GLY A 288 -7.60 -14.31 -22.67
CA GLY A 288 -7.57 -13.79 -24.03
C GLY A 288 -6.16 -13.42 -24.47
N LYS A 289 -6.06 -12.80 -25.64
CA LYS A 289 -4.79 -12.30 -26.19
C LYS A 289 -4.36 -11.01 -25.50
N ASP A 290 -3.12 -10.57 -25.74
CA ASP A 290 -2.58 -9.35 -25.12
C ASP A 290 -3.38 -8.10 -25.49
N GLU A 291 -3.89 -8.03 -26.71
CA GLU A 291 -4.67 -6.90 -27.22
C GLU A 291 -5.98 -6.69 -26.43
N GLU A 292 -6.53 -7.77 -25.84
CA GLU A 292 -7.78 -7.75 -25.07
C GLU A 292 -7.59 -7.24 -23.64
N LEU A 293 -6.34 -6.99 -23.21
CA LEU A 293 -6.01 -6.40 -21.91
C LEU A 293 -6.14 -4.88 -21.87
N TYR A 294 -6.32 -4.24 -23.02
CA TYR A 294 -6.26 -2.77 -23.11
C TYR A 294 -7.64 -2.14 -22.97
N SER A 295 -7.76 -1.13 -22.12
CA SER A 295 -8.95 -0.31 -21.96
C SER A 295 -8.60 1.18 -21.88
N ARG A 296 -9.46 2.04 -22.43
CA ARG A 296 -9.35 3.50 -22.34
C ARG A 296 -10.01 4.08 -21.09
N THR A 297 -10.90 3.31 -20.45
CA THR A 297 -11.69 3.83 -19.34
C THR A 297 -11.60 2.93 -18.12
N LEU A 298 -11.71 3.53 -16.96
CA LEU A 298 -11.96 2.84 -15.70
C LEU A 298 -12.89 3.67 -14.82
N ARG A 299 -13.57 2.97 -13.90
CA ARG A 299 -14.32 3.57 -12.81
C ARG A 299 -13.56 3.36 -11.51
N ALA A 300 -13.43 4.42 -10.74
CA ALA A 300 -12.86 4.39 -9.39
C ALA A 300 -13.90 4.86 -8.37
N HIS A 301 -13.97 4.17 -7.24
CA HIS A 301 -14.88 4.46 -6.13
C HIS A 301 -14.11 4.78 -4.84
N ARG A 302 -14.83 5.25 -3.82
CA ARG A 302 -14.21 5.71 -2.55
C ARG A 302 -13.06 6.67 -2.81
N VAL A 303 -13.33 7.65 -3.66
CA VAL A 303 -12.34 8.64 -4.10
C VAL A 303 -12.03 9.62 -2.98
N ASN A 304 -10.75 9.82 -2.69
CA ASN A 304 -10.25 10.88 -1.83
C ASN A 304 -9.56 11.94 -2.68
N LEU A 305 -10.02 13.20 -2.58
CA LEU A 305 -9.41 14.34 -3.24
C LEU A 305 -8.53 15.12 -2.25
N ILE A 306 -7.26 15.30 -2.59
CA ILE A 306 -6.26 15.97 -1.74
C ILE A 306 -6.08 17.43 -2.16
N SER A 307 -5.75 17.69 -3.42
CA SER A 307 -5.43 19.06 -3.89
C SER A 307 -6.65 19.93 -4.10
N THR A 308 -7.82 19.35 -4.25
CA THR A 308 -9.10 20.05 -4.36
C THR A 308 -10.13 19.47 -3.40
N ALA A 309 -11.16 20.22 -3.04
CA ALA A 309 -12.25 19.72 -2.19
C ALA A 309 -13.27 18.88 -2.98
N GLU A 310 -13.46 19.19 -4.24
CA GLU A 310 -14.42 18.53 -5.12
C GLU A 310 -13.97 18.62 -6.58
N LEU A 311 -14.49 17.73 -7.40
CA LEU A 311 -14.27 17.70 -8.84
C LEU A 311 -15.54 18.23 -9.53
N ARG A 312 -15.60 19.55 -9.79
CA ARG A 312 -16.77 20.22 -10.40
C ARG A 312 -16.82 20.10 -11.92
N GLU A 313 -15.65 20.04 -12.53
CA GLU A 313 -15.47 19.98 -13.98
C GLU A 313 -14.46 18.90 -14.33
N PRO A 314 -14.49 18.37 -15.56
CA PRO A 314 -13.47 17.45 -16.03
C PRO A 314 -12.06 18.02 -15.83
N MET A 315 -11.16 17.24 -15.25
CA MET A 315 -9.81 17.69 -14.94
C MET A 315 -8.77 16.84 -15.69
N ARG A 316 -7.82 17.52 -16.32
CA ARG A 316 -6.65 16.89 -16.96
C ARG A 316 -5.63 16.49 -15.91
N VAL A 317 -5.23 15.21 -15.90
CA VAL A 317 -4.30 14.64 -14.92
C VAL A 317 -3.44 13.55 -15.58
N ALA A 318 -2.42 13.09 -14.86
CA ALA A 318 -1.74 11.83 -15.14
C ALA A 318 -2.18 10.77 -14.13
N VAL A 319 -2.58 9.58 -14.59
CA VAL A 319 -3.15 8.54 -13.72
C VAL A 319 -2.24 7.32 -13.64
N LYS A 320 -2.01 6.86 -12.43
CA LYS A 320 -1.23 5.66 -12.10
C LYS A 320 -2.17 4.56 -11.60
N ILE A 321 -2.22 3.43 -12.30
CA ILE A 321 -3.16 2.33 -12.03
C ILE A 321 -2.54 1.15 -11.26
N ARG A 322 -1.26 1.22 -10.91
CA ARG A 322 -0.51 0.29 -10.03
C ARG A 322 0.82 0.92 -9.63
N HIS A 323 1.43 0.43 -8.58
CA HIS A 323 2.64 1.02 -8.02
C HIS A 323 3.79 1.20 -9.05
N LYS A 324 4.05 0.20 -9.88
CA LYS A 324 5.13 0.27 -10.89
C LYS A 324 4.70 0.84 -12.25
N HIS A 325 3.44 1.32 -12.36
CA HIS A 325 2.94 1.93 -13.59
C HIS A 325 3.51 3.34 -13.76
N GLN A 326 3.87 3.71 -14.99
CA GLN A 326 4.15 5.10 -15.31
C GLN A 326 2.83 5.87 -15.42
N PRO A 327 2.70 7.05 -14.78
CA PRO A 327 1.47 7.84 -14.89
C PRO A 327 1.14 8.14 -16.35
N ALA A 328 -0.08 7.81 -16.79
CA ALA A 328 -0.55 8.02 -18.16
C ALA A 328 -1.52 9.21 -18.21
N PRO A 329 -1.44 10.08 -19.26
CA PRO A 329 -2.35 11.21 -19.43
C PRO A 329 -3.80 10.75 -19.55
N ALA A 330 -4.69 11.44 -18.81
CA ALA A 330 -6.11 11.13 -18.76
C ALA A 330 -6.94 12.36 -18.37
N ILE A 331 -8.24 12.24 -18.54
CA ILE A 331 -9.24 13.16 -17.98
C ILE A 331 -9.99 12.39 -16.88
N ILE A 332 -10.21 13.03 -15.74
CA ILE A 332 -11.07 12.53 -14.67
C ILE A 332 -12.35 13.36 -14.60
N GLU A 333 -13.48 12.67 -14.41
CA GLU A 333 -14.81 13.29 -14.31
C GLU A 333 -15.57 12.68 -13.13
N SER A 334 -16.32 13.51 -12.40
CA SER A 334 -17.16 13.02 -11.30
C SER A 334 -18.29 12.15 -11.85
N ALA A 335 -18.48 10.97 -11.25
CA ALA A 335 -19.57 10.04 -11.57
C ALA A 335 -20.52 9.83 -10.38
N GLY A 336 -20.27 10.53 -9.27
CA GLY A 336 -21.03 10.46 -8.02
C GLY A 336 -20.27 11.13 -6.88
N PRO A 337 -20.77 11.08 -5.66
CA PRO A 337 -20.17 11.79 -4.51
C PRO A 337 -18.73 11.36 -4.22
N ASP A 338 -18.40 10.10 -4.40
CA ASP A 338 -17.08 9.49 -4.17
C ASP A 338 -16.66 8.58 -5.33
N GLU A 339 -17.16 8.86 -6.55
CA GLU A 339 -16.87 8.12 -7.76
C GLU A 339 -16.32 9.00 -8.87
N VAL A 340 -15.37 8.46 -9.62
CA VAL A 340 -14.74 9.12 -10.76
C VAL A 340 -14.63 8.15 -11.94
N ILE A 341 -14.94 8.64 -13.13
CA ILE A 341 -14.59 8.01 -14.40
C ILE A 341 -13.24 8.59 -14.85
N VAL A 342 -12.34 7.71 -15.24
CA VAL A 342 -11.05 8.07 -15.83
C VAL A 342 -11.07 7.67 -17.30
N THR A 343 -10.79 8.63 -18.19
CA THR A 343 -10.65 8.40 -19.63
C THR A 343 -9.21 8.70 -20.04
N PHE A 344 -8.45 7.67 -20.42
CA PHE A 344 -7.07 7.79 -20.86
C PHE A 344 -6.98 8.25 -22.32
N ASP A 345 -5.94 9.01 -22.66
CA ASP A 345 -5.63 9.38 -24.04
C ASP A 345 -5.30 8.14 -24.88
N GLU A 346 -4.53 7.21 -24.29
CA GLU A 346 -4.16 5.95 -24.91
C GLU A 346 -4.61 4.76 -24.03
N PRO A 347 -5.05 3.65 -24.62
CA PRO A 347 -5.48 2.48 -23.86
C PRO A 347 -4.41 2.00 -22.87
N GLN A 348 -4.82 1.67 -21.65
CA GLN A 348 -3.93 1.18 -20.61
C GLN A 348 -4.08 -0.32 -20.44
N ARG A 349 -2.93 -1.00 -20.30
CA ARG A 349 -2.86 -2.46 -20.20
C ARG A 349 -3.20 -2.95 -18.80
N ALA A 350 -4.06 -3.96 -18.69
CA ALA A 350 -4.37 -4.70 -17.46
C ALA A 350 -4.81 -3.77 -16.31
N ILE A 351 -5.87 -3.00 -16.55
CA ILE A 351 -6.57 -2.27 -15.49
C ILE A 351 -7.18 -3.30 -14.56
N THR A 352 -6.74 -3.30 -13.28
CA THR A 352 -7.00 -4.41 -12.36
C THR A 352 -7.90 -3.97 -11.22
N PRO A 353 -9.09 -4.55 -11.05
CA PRO A 353 -9.98 -4.31 -9.91
C PRO A 353 -9.29 -4.59 -8.57
N GLY A 354 -9.55 -3.74 -7.57
CA GLY A 354 -8.90 -3.79 -6.25
C GLY A 354 -7.56 -3.03 -6.16
N GLN A 355 -6.96 -2.65 -7.31
CA GLN A 355 -5.85 -1.69 -7.33
C GLN A 355 -6.36 -0.25 -7.19
N ALA A 356 -5.47 0.72 -6.95
CA ALA A 356 -5.82 2.13 -6.92
C ALA A 356 -5.57 2.81 -8.27
N ALA A 357 -6.43 3.77 -8.61
CA ALA A 357 -6.16 4.81 -9.59
C ALA A 357 -5.76 6.07 -8.83
N VAL A 358 -4.50 6.51 -8.95
CA VAL A 358 -3.98 7.70 -8.26
C VAL A 358 -3.71 8.79 -9.30
N PHE A 359 -4.24 9.98 -9.04
CA PHE A 359 -4.27 11.11 -9.95
C PHE A 359 -3.18 12.12 -9.60
N TYR A 360 -2.41 12.56 -10.59
CA TYR A 360 -1.29 13.48 -10.43
C TYR A 360 -1.43 14.69 -11.36
N ASP A 361 -1.11 15.86 -10.83
CA ASP A 361 -0.81 17.07 -11.62
C ASP A 361 0.65 17.42 -11.37
N GLY A 362 1.51 17.10 -12.34
CA GLY A 362 2.97 17.15 -12.16
C GLY A 362 3.43 16.29 -10.97
N ASP A 363 3.96 16.93 -9.95
CA ASP A 363 4.39 16.27 -8.70
C ASP A 363 3.30 16.25 -7.61
N ILE A 364 2.18 16.92 -7.80
CA ILE A 364 1.10 17.01 -6.82
C ILE A 364 0.18 15.80 -6.98
N VAL A 365 -0.15 15.15 -5.87
CA VAL A 365 -1.21 14.15 -5.82
C VAL A 365 -2.56 14.88 -5.75
N VAL A 366 -3.33 14.80 -6.82
CA VAL A 366 -4.69 15.37 -6.88
C VAL A 366 -5.63 14.57 -5.98
N GLY A 367 -5.47 13.26 -5.98
CA GLY A 367 -6.27 12.32 -5.21
C GLY A 367 -6.14 10.90 -5.75
N GLY A 368 -7.10 10.06 -5.43
CA GLY A 368 -7.17 8.69 -5.96
C GLY A 368 -8.38 7.94 -5.41
N GLY A 369 -8.65 6.79 -6.00
CA GLY A 369 -9.74 5.90 -5.61
C GLY A 369 -9.41 4.46 -5.96
N TRP A 370 -10.30 3.53 -5.59
CA TRP A 370 -10.12 2.11 -5.84
C TRP A 370 -10.76 1.73 -7.17
N ILE A 371 -10.03 1.03 -8.01
CA ILE A 371 -10.52 0.56 -9.32
C ILE A 371 -11.59 -0.51 -9.08
N GLU A 372 -12.78 -0.28 -9.57
CA GLU A 372 -13.90 -1.20 -9.50
C GLU A 372 -13.90 -2.14 -10.70
N ASN A 373 -13.98 -1.58 -11.90
CA ASN A 373 -13.96 -2.31 -13.17
C ASN A 373 -13.36 -1.44 -14.27
N SER A 374 -12.81 -2.07 -15.32
CA SER A 374 -12.63 -1.41 -16.61
C SER A 374 -13.95 -1.48 -17.37
N THR A 375 -14.49 -0.36 -17.78
CA THR A 375 -15.57 -0.33 -18.78
C THR A 375 -14.96 -0.50 -20.17
N GLN A 376 -15.37 -1.55 -20.87
CA GLN A 376 -15.00 -1.75 -22.29
C GLN A 376 -15.74 -0.75 -23.16
#